data_91285d42f302f4ea315f6c168d99e4a7
#
_entry.id   91285d42f302f4ea315f6c168d99e4a7
#
_cell.length_a   1.000
_cell.length_b   1.000
_cell.length_c   1.000
_cell.angle_alpha   90.00
_cell.angle_beta   90.00
_cell.angle_gamma   90.00
#
_symmetry.space_group_name_H-M   'P 1'
#
loop_
_entity.id
_entity.type
_entity.pdbx_description
1 polymer ?
#
loop_
_entity_poly.entity_id
_entity_poly.type
_entity_poly.pdbx_seq_one_letter_code
_entity_poly.pdbx_strand_id
1 'polypeptide(L)'
;LYAITPDELDTGRLVRKVRMALAGGARIVQYRNKSANAMLRREQAAALLAVCSAALVPLIINDDLDLAAALEADGVHLGHDDTPVAAARGRLGKDKLVGASCYDRLDLAMSARNAGADYVAFGSAFPSTTKPGATRAPLSLYREAKARLACPVVAIGGITSENARAVIEAGADAVAVISALFDSQDVERSAREFAGLFTVHDHQKRSPV
;
A
#
# COMPACT_ATOMS: atom_id res chain seq x y z
N LEU A 1 1.55 3.83 -7.87
CA LEU A 1 0.36 3.90 -7.00
C LEU A 1 0.11 2.56 -6.34
N TYR A 2 -0.10 2.58 -5.03
CA TYR A 2 -0.51 1.48 -4.17
C TYR A 2 -1.97 1.71 -3.75
N ALA A 3 -2.91 0.96 -4.30
CA ALA A 3 -4.33 1.09 -4.03
C ALA A 3 -4.72 0.23 -2.81
N ILE A 4 -5.23 0.83 -1.73
CA ILE A 4 -5.74 0.11 -0.56
C ILE A 4 -7.26 0.20 -0.56
N THR A 5 -7.95 -0.95 -0.51
CA THR A 5 -9.42 -0.98 -0.57
C THR A 5 -10.05 -0.33 0.65
N PRO A 6 -11.17 0.40 0.47
CA PRO A 6 -12.00 0.87 1.58
C PRO A 6 -12.78 -0.29 2.19
N ASP A 7 -13.40 -0.04 3.34
CA ASP A 7 -14.42 -0.93 3.90
C ASP A 7 -15.65 -0.91 2.97
N GLU A 8 -15.97 -2.04 2.34
CA GLU A 8 -17.07 -2.21 1.38
C GLU A 8 -17.72 -3.58 1.58
N LEU A 9 -19.04 -3.63 1.72
CA LEU A 9 -19.76 -4.88 1.94
C LEU A 9 -20.26 -5.55 0.64
N ASP A 10 -20.33 -4.79 -0.46
CA ASP A 10 -20.71 -5.30 -1.78
C ASP A 10 -19.45 -5.73 -2.56
N THR A 11 -19.23 -7.04 -2.67
CA THR A 11 -18.11 -7.64 -3.41
C THR A 11 -18.07 -7.19 -4.87
N GLY A 12 -19.23 -7.12 -5.54
CA GLY A 12 -19.30 -6.69 -6.94
C GLY A 12 -18.87 -5.23 -7.13
N ARG A 13 -19.28 -4.35 -6.22
CA ARG A 13 -18.86 -2.95 -6.22
C ARG A 13 -17.36 -2.81 -5.96
N LEU A 14 -16.83 -3.55 -4.98
CA LEU A 14 -15.41 -3.56 -4.66
C LEU A 14 -14.57 -3.99 -5.86
N VAL A 15 -14.94 -5.10 -6.49
CA VAL A 15 -14.27 -5.65 -7.69
C VAL A 15 -14.28 -4.63 -8.84
N ARG A 16 -15.43 -3.98 -9.11
CA ARG A 16 -15.51 -2.95 -10.16
C ARG A 16 -14.55 -1.79 -9.89
N LYS A 17 -14.53 -1.26 -8.66
CA LYS A 17 -13.64 -0.15 -8.28
C LYS A 17 -12.16 -0.55 -8.39
N VAL A 18 -11.78 -1.77 -7.99
CA VAL A 18 -10.40 -2.24 -8.13
C VAL A 18 -10.00 -2.41 -9.60
N ARG A 19 -10.90 -2.92 -10.47
CA ARG A 19 -10.64 -2.96 -11.93
C ARG A 19 -10.37 -1.57 -12.51
N MET A 20 -11.15 -0.56 -12.10
CA MET A 20 -10.92 0.82 -12.53
C MET A 20 -9.57 1.36 -12.01
N ALA A 21 -9.20 1.08 -10.77
CA ALA A 21 -7.89 1.48 -10.23
C ALA A 21 -6.73 0.82 -10.99
N LEU A 22 -6.84 -0.45 -11.35
CA LEU A 22 -5.87 -1.18 -12.16
C LEU A 22 -5.76 -0.59 -13.57
N ALA A 23 -6.88 -0.31 -14.24
CA ALA A 23 -6.92 0.33 -15.55
C ALA A 23 -6.28 1.73 -15.53
N GLY A 24 -6.41 2.46 -14.42
CA GLY A 24 -5.76 3.75 -14.18
C GLY A 24 -4.29 3.67 -13.79
N GLY A 25 -3.70 2.47 -13.65
CA GLY A 25 -2.27 2.30 -13.42
C GLY A 25 -1.85 2.02 -11.98
N ALA A 26 -2.74 1.51 -11.13
CA ALA A 26 -2.34 0.93 -9.84
C ALA A 26 -1.38 -0.25 -10.08
N ARG A 27 -0.28 -0.31 -9.33
CA ARG A 27 0.79 -1.32 -9.48
C ARG A 27 0.87 -2.32 -8.34
N ILE A 28 0.11 -2.06 -7.28
CA ILE A 28 -0.04 -2.96 -6.15
C ILE A 28 -1.41 -2.66 -5.53
N VAL A 29 -2.12 -3.70 -5.10
CA VAL A 29 -3.42 -3.60 -4.44
C VAL A 29 -3.32 -4.23 -3.06
N GLN A 30 -3.87 -3.56 -2.05
CA GLN A 30 -4.04 -4.16 -0.71
C GLN A 30 -5.53 -4.34 -0.45
N TYR A 31 -5.92 -5.56 -0.17
CA TYR A 31 -7.24 -5.85 0.36
C TYR A 31 -7.28 -5.56 1.86
N ARG A 32 -8.10 -4.60 2.24
CA ARG A 32 -8.40 -4.23 3.61
C ARG A 32 -9.90 -4.03 3.75
N ASN A 33 -10.56 -4.74 4.68
CA ASN A 33 -11.94 -4.51 5.05
C ASN A 33 -12.14 -4.87 6.53
N LYS A 34 -12.15 -3.85 7.39
CA LYS A 34 -12.28 -4.02 8.85
C LYS A 34 -13.72 -4.23 9.30
N SER A 35 -14.69 -3.89 8.46
CA SER A 35 -16.13 -4.07 8.74
C SER A 35 -16.66 -5.47 8.32
N ALA A 36 -15.94 -6.19 7.45
CA ALA A 36 -16.34 -7.49 6.97
C ALA A 36 -16.08 -8.61 8.00
N ASN A 37 -16.99 -9.58 8.07
CA ASN A 37 -16.75 -10.83 8.79
C ASN A 37 -15.77 -11.74 8.02
N ALA A 38 -15.33 -12.84 8.63
CA ALA A 38 -14.32 -13.73 8.05
C ALA A 38 -14.76 -14.35 6.71
N MET A 39 -16.03 -14.70 6.55
CA MET A 39 -16.57 -15.27 5.32
C MET A 39 -16.51 -14.25 4.17
N LEU A 40 -17.00 -13.05 4.40
CA LEU A 40 -16.96 -11.98 3.40
C LEU A 40 -15.52 -11.56 3.07
N ARG A 41 -14.62 -11.50 4.06
CA ARG A 41 -13.20 -11.23 3.80
C ARG A 41 -12.58 -12.25 2.87
N ARG A 42 -12.85 -13.55 3.09
CA ARG A 42 -12.35 -14.62 2.23
C ARG A 42 -12.93 -14.53 0.81
N GLU A 43 -14.23 -14.29 0.68
CA GLU A 43 -14.90 -14.10 -0.61
C GLU A 43 -14.30 -12.93 -1.39
N GLN A 44 -14.22 -11.76 -0.77
CA GLN A 44 -13.70 -10.56 -1.40
C GLN A 44 -12.22 -10.68 -1.78
N ALA A 45 -11.39 -11.21 -0.88
CA ALA A 45 -9.97 -11.42 -1.13
C ALA A 45 -9.75 -12.40 -2.31
N ALA A 46 -10.51 -13.49 -2.39
CA ALA A 46 -10.42 -14.43 -3.50
C ALA A 46 -10.86 -13.79 -4.83
N ALA A 47 -11.94 -13.01 -4.83
CA ALA A 47 -12.41 -12.29 -6.01
C ALA A 47 -11.37 -11.24 -6.50
N LEU A 48 -10.74 -10.52 -5.57
CA LEU A 48 -9.71 -9.54 -5.90
C LEU A 48 -8.41 -10.21 -6.37
N LEU A 49 -8.05 -11.36 -5.81
CA LEU A 49 -6.88 -12.12 -6.25
C LEU A 49 -7.01 -12.50 -7.73
N ALA A 50 -8.17 -13.00 -8.16
CA ALA A 50 -8.42 -13.33 -9.56
C ALA A 50 -8.30 -12.09 -10.48
N VAL A 51 -8.80 -10.94 -10.04
CA VAL A 51 -8.72 -9.67 -10.80
C VAL A 51 -7.30 -9.15 -10.89
N CYS A 52 -6.57 -9.16 -9.79
CA CYS A 52 -5.20 -8.67 -9.71
C CYS A 52 -4.24 -9.57 -10.51
N SER A 53 -4.39 -10.90 -10.40
CA SER A 53 -3.61 -11.88 -11.17
C SER A 53 -3.81 -11.70 -12.68
N ALA A 54 -5.04 -11.49 -13.14
CA ALA A 54 -5.33 -11.23 -14.55
C ALA A 54 -4.68 -9.92 -15.06
N ALA A 55 -4.45 -8.96 -14.18
CA ALA A 55 -3.77 -7.70 -14.48
C ALA A 55 -2.24 -7.75 -14.25
N LEU A 56 -1.70 -8.87 -13.77
CA LEU A 56 -0.29 -9.05 -13.37
C LEU A 56 0.14 -8.04 -12.30
N VAL A 57 -0.78 -7.72 -11.37
CA VAL A 57 -0.56 -6.80 -10.24
C VAL A 57 -0.70 -7.58 -8.93
N PRO A 58 0.27 -7.48 -8.00
CA PRO A 58 0.22 -8.22 -6.75
C PRO A 58 -0.93 -7.76 -5.85
N LEU A 59 -1.62 -8.75 -5.24
CA LEU A 59 -2.59 -8.56 -4.17
C LEU A 59 -1.94 -8.83 -2.81
N ILE A 60 -1.98 -7.83 -1.94
CA ILE A 60 -1.51 -7.88 -0.55
C ILE A 60 -2.71 -7.99 0.39
N ILE A 61 -2.66 -8.89 1.36
CA ILE A 61 -3.70 -9.00 2.40
C ILE A 61 -3.29 -8.16 3.60
N ASN A 62 -4.20 -7.34 4.12
CA ASN A 62 -3.94 -6.52 5.31
C ASN A 62 -4.11 -7.35 6.59
N ASP A 63 -3.13 -7.35 7.48
CA ASP A 63 -3.08 -7.96 8.83
C ASP A 63 -3.20 -9.51 8.87
N ASP A 64 -4.03 -10.11 8.03
CA ASP A 64 -4.47 -11.51 8.11
C ASP A 64 -3.51 -12.46 7.35
N LEU A 65 -2.47 -12.91 8.05
CA LEU A 65 -1.46 -13.84 7.50
C LEU A 65 -2.07 -15.20 7.11
N ASP A 66 -3.04 -15.69 7.88
CA ASP A 66 -3.66 -16.99 7.59
C ASP A 66 -4.52 -16.92 6.32
N LEU A 67 -5.24 -15.82 6.11
CA LEU A 67 -5.98 -15.58 4.88
C LEU A 67 -5.03 -15.45 3.68
N ALA A 68 -3.92 -14.71 3.83
CA ALA A 68 -2.90 -14.57 2.80
C ALA A 68 -2.32 -15.93 2.37
N ALA A 69 -1.96 -16.76 3.35
CA ALA A 69 -1.43 -18.10 3.10
C ALA A 69 -2.48 -19.05 2.48
N ALA A 70 -3.72 -19.02 3.00
CA ALA A 70 -4.80 -19.91 2.53
C ALA A 70 -5.25 -19.61 1.09
N LEU A 71 -5.11 -18.36 0.63
CA LEU A 71 -5.43 -17.96 -0.75
C LEU A 71 -4.20 -17.94 -1.66
N GLU A 72 -3.02 -18.24 -1.14
CA GLU A 72 -1.74 -18.08 -1.86
C GLU A 72 -1.56 -16.66 -2.43
N ALA A 73 -2.09 -15.63 -1.73
CA ALA A 73 -1.98 -14.24 -2.14
C ALA A 73 -0.51 -13.83 -2.34
N ASP A 74 -0.28 -12.73 -3.04
CA ASP A 74 1.08 -12.28 -3.37
C ASP A 74 1.85 -11.72 -2.17
N GLY A 75 1.15 -11.45 -1.05
CA GLY A 75 1.80 -11.03 0.18
C GLY A 75 0.85 -10.60 1.29
N VAL A 76 1.45 -10.09 2.36
CA VAL A 76 0.76 -9.56 3.55
C VAL A 76 1.36 -8.21 3.94
N HIS A 77 0.53 -7.31 4.48
CA HIS A 77 0.96 -6.07 5.12
C HIS A 77 0.60 -6.08 6.59
N LEU A 78 1.58 -5.84 7.47
CA LEU A 78 1.48 -6.02 8.90
C LEU A 78 1.67 -4.69 9.65
N GLY A 79 0.84 -4.45 10.64
CA GLY A 79 1.02 -3.40 11.65
C GLY A 79 1.89 -3.86 12.83
N HIS A 80 2.04 -2.97 13.81
CA HIS A 80 2.89 -3.24 14.98
C HIS A 80 2.33 -4.36 15.88
N ASP A 81 1.01 -4.43 15.99
CA ASP A 81 0.31 -5.36 16.89
C ASP A 81 -0.10 -6.67 16.20
N ASP A 82 0.26 -6.81 14.92
CA ASP A 82 -0.02 -7.99 14.12
C ASP A 82 1.08 -9.05 14.25
N THR A 83 0.98 -10.11 13.45
CA THR A 83 2.02 -11.14 13.39
C THR A 83 3.41 -10.54 13.10
N PRO A 84 4.46 -10.89 13.86
CA PRO A 84 5.80 -10.37 13.59
C PRO A 84 6.28 -10.67 12.16
N VAL A 85 6.95 -9.69 11.53
CA VAL A 85 7.48 -9.80 10.15
C VAL A 85 8.29 -11.09 9.93
N ALA A 86 9.16 -11.46 10.87
CA ALA A 86 9.97 -12.68 10.76
C ALA A 86 9.11 -13.96 10.71
N ALA A 87 8.02 -14.00 11.47
CA ALA A 87 7.10 -15.14 11.47
C ALA A 87 6.32 -15.20 10.16
N ALA A 88 5.86 -14.04 9.64
CA ALA A 88 5.20 -13.96 8.34
C ALA A 88 6.15 -14.39 7.21
N ARG A 89 7.40 -13.96 7.24
CA ARG A 89 8.43 -14.37 6.28
C ARG A 89 8.67 -15.89 6.33
N GLY A 90 8.77 -16.46 7.53
CA GLY A 90 8.90 -17.91 7.71
C GLY A 90 7.70 -18.70 7.16
N ARG A 91 6.50 -18.16 7.30
CA ARG A 91 5.26 -18.79 6.85
C ARG A 91 5.04 -18.70 5.33
N LEU A 92 5.31 -17.54 4.73
CA LEU A 92 5.04 -17.26 3.31
C LEU A 92 6.21 -17.63 2.39
N GLY A 93 7.42 -17.80 2.94
CA GLY A 93 8.62 -18.03 2.12
C GLY A 93 9.17 -16.72 1.52
N LYS A 94 10.20 -16.83 0.68
CA LYS A 94 10.95 -15.69 0.14
C LYS A 94 10.28 -15.03 -1.09
N ASP A 95 9.36 -15.73 -1.74
CA ASP A 95 8.78 -15.31 -3.02
C ASP A 95 7.51 -14.46 -2.84
N LYS A 96 6.99 -14.35 -1.61
CA LYS A 96 5.83 -13.52 -1.28
C LYS A 96 6.26 -12.21 -0.62
N LEU A 97 5.49 -11.15 -0.86
CA LEU A 97 5.75 -9.83 -0.32
C LEU A 97 5.33 -9.71 1.15
N VAL A 98 6.19 -9.17 1.99
CA VAL A 98 5.87 -8.80 3.37
C VAL A 98 6.11 -7.31 3.54
N GLY A 99 5.05 -6.55 3.79
CA GLY A 99 5.11 -5.13 4.09
C GLY A 99 4.94 -4.86 5.58
N ALA A 100 5.50 -3.75 6.07
CA ALA A 100 5.36 -3.35 7.46
C ALA A 100 5.00 -1.87 7.63
N SER A 101 4.00 -1.59 8.49
CA SER A 101 3.67 -0.25 8.96
C SER A 101 4.67 0.21 10.02
N CYS A 102 5.33 1.35 9.78
CA CYS A 102 6.37 1.90 10.66
C CYS A 102 6.01 3.28 11.24
N TYR A 103 4.79 3.77 11.00
CA TYR A 103 4.27 5.04 11.53
C TYR A 103 5.22 6.21 11.18
N ASP A 104 5.78 6.87 12.20
CA ASP A 104 6.80 7.91 12.08
C ASP A 104 8.17 7.45 12.61
N ARG A 105 8.40 6.12 12.72
CA ARG A 105 9.52 5.49 13.41
C ARG A 105 10.48 4.80 12.44
N LEU A 106 11.64 5.40 12.21
CA LEU A 106 12.69 4.82 11.37
C LEU A 106 13.32 3.57 11.98
N ASP A 107 13.43 3.50 13.31
CA ASP A 107 13.93 2.32 14.02
C ASP A 107 13.03 1.08 13.80
N LEU A 108 11.69 1.27 13.77
CA LEU A 108 10.77 0.18 13.41
C LEU A 108 10.99 -0.27 11.97
N ALA A 109 11.22 0.65 11.05
CA ALA A 109 11.49 0.31 9.65
C ALA A 109 12.79 -0.47 9.48
N MET A 110 13.86 -0.07 10.18
CA MET A 110 15.13 -0.79 10.20
C MET A 110 14.95 -2.21 10.78
N SER A 111 14.22 -2.35 11.87
CA SER A 111 13.89 -3.63 12.49
C SER A 111 13.06 -4.52 11.57
N ALA A 112 12.02 -3.97 10.94
CA ALA A 112 11.17 -4.70 9.99
C ALA A 112 11.98 -5.17 8.77
N ARG A 113 12.83 -4.32 8.20
CA ARG A 113 13.72 -4.68 7.09
C ARG A 113 14.67 -5.83 7.47
N ASN A 114 15.29 -5.76 8.64
CA ASN A 114 16.18 -6.81 9.15
C ASN A 114 15.42 -8.13 9.42
N ALA A 115 14.14 -8.04 9.79
CA ALA A 115 13.26 -9.19 9.98
C ALA A 115 12.72 -9.78 8.65
N GLY A 116 13.04 -9.18 7.50
CA GLY A 116 12.67 -9.69 6.18
C GLY A 116 11.48 -8.99 5.51
N ALA A 117 11.14 -7.76 5.91
CA ALA A 117 10.17 -6.95 5.17
C ALA A 117 10.74 -6.55 3.81
N ASP A 118 9.92 -6.64 2.76
CA ASP A 118 10.26 -6.23 1.39
C ASP A 118 10.07 -4.74 1.19
N TYR A 119 9.13 -4.12 1.90
CA TYR A 119 8.89 -2.68 1.92
C TYR A 119 8.37 -2.21 3.27
N VAL A 120 8.54 -0.94 3.55
CA VAL A 120 8.07 -0.28 4.76
C VAL A 120 7.15 0.89 4.43
N ALA A 121 6.14 1.14 5.28
CA ALA A 121 5.20 2.22 5.09
C ALA A 121 5.26 3.21 6.27
N PHE A 122 5.43 4.49 5.95
CA PHE A 122 5.38 5.58 6.92
C PHE A 122 4.12 6.42 6.73
N GLY A 123 3.51 6.81 7.83
CA GLY A 123 2.29 7.63 7.86
C GLY A 123 1.86 7.93 9.29
N SER A 124 1.00 8.92 9.47
CA SER A 124 0.25 9.63 8.41
C SER A 124 1.10 10.75 7.79
N ALA A 125 1.22 10.78 6.45
CA ALA A 125 1.96 11.84 5.77
C ALA A 125 1.24 13.19 5.89
N PHE A 126 -0.10 13.17 5.79
CA PHE A 126 -0.97 14.35 5.91
C PHE A 126 -2.14 14.06 6.86
N PRO A 127 -2.91 15.07 7.31
CA PRO A 127 -4.13 14.85 8.08
C PRO A 127 -5.08 13.90 7.32
N SER A 128 -5.65 12.90 8.04
CA SER A 128 -6.47 11.87 7.43
C SER A 128 -7.81 11.74 8.13
N THR A 129 -8.88 11.63 7.37
CA THR A 129 -10.23 11.33 7.87
C THR A 129 -10.37 9.87 8.28
N THR A 130 -9.61 8.96 7.66
CA THR A 130 -9.67 7.51 7.93
C THR A 130 -9.11 7.14 9.31
N LYS A 131 -8.10 7.87 9.81
CA LYS A 131 -7.53 7.73 11.16
C LYS A 131 -7.26 9.11 11.75
N PRO A 132 -8.28 9.79 12.29
CA PRO A 132 -8.09 11.05 13.00
C PRO A 132 -7.14 10.86 14.19
N GLY A 133 -6.16 11.76 14.37
CA GLY A 133 -5.18 11.67 15.45
C GLY A 133 -3.99 10.74 15.21
N ALA A 134 -3.82 10.18 14.01
CA ALA A 134 -2.62 9.44 13.68
C ALA A 134 -1.37 10.34 13.75
N THR A 135 -0.29 9.80 14.32
CA THR A 135 1.03 10.48 14.37
C THR A 135 1.48 10.88 12.98
N ARG A 136 2.08 12.06 12.85
CA ARG A 136 2.52 12.63 11.57
C ARG A 136 3.94 12.17 11.24
N ALA A 137 4.12 11.56 10.08
CA ALA A 137 5.41 11.27 9.49
C ALA A 137 5.90 12.51 8.70
N PRO A 138 6.93 13.25 9.18
CA PRO A 138 7.41 14.45 8.48
C PRO A 138 8.13 14.07 7.18
N LEU A 139 8.18 15.00 6.21
CA LEU A 139 8.86 14.77 4.92
C LEU A 139 10.35 14.43 5.07
N SER A 140 11.00 14.92 6.12
CA SER A 140 12.40 14.59 6.45
C SER A 140 12.60 13.11 6.72
N LEU A 141 11.58 12.43 7.29
CA LEU A 141 11.64 11.00 7.58
C LEU A 141 11.77 10.16 6.29
N TYR A 142 11.04 10.53 5.22
CA TYR A 142 11.13 9.83 3.93
C TYR A 142 12.52 9.96 3.31
N ARG A 143 13.16 11.16 3.40
CA ARG A 143 14.55 11.39 2.93
C ARG A 143 15.53 10.54 3.72
N GLU A 144 15.41 10.53 5.04
CA GLU A 144 16.27 9.75 5.92
C GLU A 144 16.08 8.24 5.68
N ALA A 145 14.84 7.77 5.58
CA ALA A 145 14.53 6.39 5.28
C ALA A 145 15.13 5.96 3.94
N LYS A 146 14.96 6.77 2.90
CA LYS A 146 15.52 6.50 1.56
C LYS A 146 17.05 6.42 1.56
N ALA A 147 17.72 7.22 2.39
CA ALA A 147 19.17 7.17 2.52
C ALA A 147 19.69 5.96 3.31
N ARG A 148 18.88 5.39 4.21
CA ARG A 148 19.32 4.36 5.18
C ARG A 148 18.75 2.97 4.92
N LEU A 149 17.64 2.86 4.19
CA LEU A 149 16.96 1.59 3.93
C LEU A 149 17.20 1.13 2.49
N ALA A 150 17.63 -0.12 2.34
CA ALA A 150 17.77 -0.77 1.03
C ALA A 150 16.46 -1.50 0.64
N CYS A 151 15.31 -0.86 0.86
CA CYS A 151 14.00 -1.37 0.45
C CYS A 151 13.08 -0.20 0.06
N PRO A 152 12.02 -0.46 -0.71
CA PRO A 152 11.01 0.54 -1.04
C PRO A 152 10.36 1.18 0.19
N VAL A 153 10.19 2.49 0.11
CA VAL A 153 9.54 3.34 1.12
C VAL A 153 8.19 3.78 0.60
N VAL A 154 7.13 3.44 1.32
CA VAL A 154 5.74 3.78 0.98
C VAL A 154 5.26 4.91 1.89
N ALA A 155 4.66 5.95 1.30
CA ALA A 155 3.96 7.00 2.03
C ALA A 155 2.47 6.68 2.10
N ILE A 156 1.85 6.86 3.29
CA ILE A 156 0.43 6.64 3.51
C ILE A 156 -0.17 7.71 4.43
N GLY A 157 -1.48 7.92 4.31
CA GLY A 157 -2.30 8.75 5.19
C GLY A 157 -2.49 10.17 4.68
N GLY A 158 -3.75 10.54 4.38
CA GLY A 158 -4.16 11.85 3.92
C GLY A 158 -3.59 12.27 2.56
N ILE A 159 -3.15 11.30 1.74
CA ILE A 159 -2.54 11.59 0.44
C ILE A 159 -3.64 11.83 -0.61
N THR A 160 -3.51 12.95 -1.34
CA THR A 160 -4.34 13.34 -2.48
C THR A 160 -3.44 13.59 -3.70
N SER A 161 -4.03 13.75 -4.90
CA SER A 161 -3.25 14.06 -6.11
C SER A 161 -2.50 15.39 -6.00
N GLU A 162 -3.02 16.35 -5.23
CA GLU A 162 -2.41 17.66 -5.04
C GLU A 162 -1.19 17.63 -4.11
N ASN A 163 -1.19 16.74 -3.10
CA ASN A 163 -0.12 16.71 -2.09
C ASN A 163 0.89 15.56 -2.25
N ALA A 164 0.56 14.53 -3.06
CA ALA A 164 1.40 13.34 -3.24
C ALA A 164 2.81 13.67 -3.75
N ARG A 165 2.96 14.72 -4.59
CA ARG A 165 4.26 15.15 -5.12
C ARG A 165 5.27 15.42 -3.99
N ALA A 166 4.83 16.03 -2.89
CA ALA A 166 5.73 16.36 -1.78
C ALA A 166 6.39 15.13 -1.14
N VAL A 167 5.66 14.02 -0.96
CA VAL A 167 6.23 12.78 -0.40
C VAL A 167 7.07 12.02 -1.43
N ILE A 168 6.72 12.08 -2.72
CA ILE A 168 7.51 11.48 -3.81
C ILE A 168 8.87 12.19 -3.92
N GLU A 169 8.89 13.52 -3.94
CA GLU A 169 10.11 14.32 -3.94
C GLU A 169 10.94 14.15 -2.66
N ALA A 170 10.28 13.82 -1.55
CA ALA A 170 10.96 13.47 -0.30
C ALA A 170 11.57 12.05 -0.32
N GLY A 171 11.31 11.22 -1.33
CA GLY A 171 11.95 9.92 -1.51
C GLY A 171 11.02 8.72 -1.32
N ALA A 172 9.69 8.92 -1.22
CA ALA A 172 8.75 7.80 -1.24
C ALA A 172 8.75 7.14 -2.64
N ASP A 173 8.91 5.82 -2.65
CA ASP A 173 8.88 5.00 -3.87
C ASP A 173 7.45 4.68 -4.32
N ALA A 174 6.50 4.76 -3.40
CA ALA A 174 5.07 4.58 -3.67
C ALA A 174 4.22 5.44 -2.75
N VAL A 175 3.02 5.76 -3.20
CA VAL A 175 1.96 6.36 -2.38
C VAL A 175 0.82 5.37 -2.24
N ALA A 176 0.42 5.10 -0.99
CA ALA A 176 -0.71 4.26 -0.63
C ALA A 176 -1.94 5.12 -0.37
N VAL A 177 -3.02 4.87 -1.11
CA VAL A 177 -4.21 5.72 -1.14
C VAL A 177 -5.48 4.89 -0.94
N ILE A 178 -6.39 5.38 -0.10
CA ILE A 178 -7.72 4.81 0.14
C ILE A 178 -8.78 5.79 -0.40
N SER A 179 -9.20 6.74 0.42
CA SER A 179 -10.37 7.60 0.16
C SER A 179 -10.20 8.46 -1.08
N ALA A 180 -9.07 9.14 -1.26
CA ALA A 180 -8.85 10.00 -2.43
C ALA A 180 -8.89 9.24 -3.75
N LEU A 181 -8.72 7.92 -3.73
CA LEU A 181 -8.87 7.04 -4.89
C LEU A 181 -10.29 6.48 -4.99
N PHE A 182 -10.76 5.79 -3.95
CA PHE A 182 -11.97 4.96 -4.03
C PHE A 182 -13.29 5.70 -3.76
N ASP A 183 -13.23 6.91 -3.15
CA ASP A 183 -14.39 7.79 -2.99
C ASP A 183 -14.52 8.80 -4.15
N SER A 184 -13.59 8.76 -5.11
CA SER A 184 -13.68 9.54 -6.35
C SER A 184 -14.87 9.09 -7.19
N GLN A 185 -15.51 10.05 -7.90
CA GLN A 185 -16.55 9.76 -8.89
C GLN A 185 -16.01 8.96 -10.08
N ASP A 186 -14.72 9.13 -10.41
CA ASP A 186 -14.01 8.41 -11.47
C ASP A 186 -12.70 7.84 -10.91
N VAL A 187 -12.77 6.59 -10.43
CA VAL A 187 -11.64 5.87 -9.83
C VAL A 187 -10.50 5.66 -10.83
N GLU A 188 -10.82 5.38 -12.10
CA GLU A 188 -9.80 5.16 -13.13
C GLU A 188 -9.02 6.45 -13.43
N ARG A 189 -9.70 7.56 -13.58
CA ARG A 189 -9.08 8.87 -13.77
C ARG A 189 -8.21 9.24 -12.57
N SER A 190 -8.73 9.10 -11.35
CA SER A 190 -7.97 9.37 -10.12
C SER A 190 -6.72 8.51 -10.03
N ALA A 191 -6.81 7.20 -10.34
CA ALA A 191 -5.65 6.32 -10.37
C ALA A 191 -4.60 6.78 -11.41
N ARG A 192 -5.04 7.22 -12.59
CA ARG A 192 -4.15 7.72 -13.66
C ARG A 192 -3.43 9.00 -13.24
N GLU A 193 -4.11 9.90 -12.54
CA GLU A 193 -3.51 11.11 -11.99
C GLU A 193 -2.38 10.77 -11.00
N PHE A 194 -2.63 9.85 -10.03
CA PHE A 194 -1.59 9.38 -9.11
C PHE A 194 -0.44 8.68 -9.83
N ALA A 195 -0.72 7.79 -10.78
CA ALA A 195 0.30 7.05 -11.51
C ALA A 195 1.22 7.99 -12.33
N GLY A 196 0.64 9.04 -12.92
CA GLY A 196 1.36 10.05 -13.70
C GLY A 196 2.40 10.84 -12.90
N LEU A 197 2.23 10.98 -11.58
CA LEU A 197 3.19 11.69 -10.74
C LEU A 197 4.57 11.02 -10.69
N PHE A 198 4.64 9.70 -10.86
CA PHE A 198 5.89 8.95 -10.84
C PHE A 198 6.63 9.02 -12.18
N THR A 199 5.93 9.06 -13.31
CA THR A 199 6.57 9.14 -14.64
C THR A 199 7.30 10.46 -14.86
N VAL A 200 6.77 11.56 -14.36
CA VAL A 200 7.41 12.90 -14.43
C VAL A 200 8.68 12.93 -13.58
N HIS A 201 8.68 12.29 -12.43
CA HIS A 201 9.83 12.24 -11.52
C HIS A 201 11.00 11.42 -12.09
N ASP A 202 10.74 10.31 -12.79
CA ASP A 202 11.76 9.49 -13.43
C ASP A 202 12.46 10.22 -14.62
N HIS A 203 11.72 11.03 -15.36
CA HIS A 203 12.29 11.83 -16.44
C HIS A 203 13.23 12.93 -15.92
N GLN A 204 12.93 13.57 -14.79
CA GLN A 204 13.78 14.61 -14.19
C GLN A 204 15.10 14.04 -13.65
N LYS A 205 15.13 12.77 -13.18
CA LYS A 205 16.36 12.10 -12.71
C LYS A 205 17.27 11.60 -13.85
N ARG A 206 16.75 11.49 -15.09
CA ARG A 206 17.49 10.98 -16.25
C ARG A 206 18.01 12.07 -17.20
N SER A 207 17.72 13.35 -16.95
CA SER A 207 18.30 14.44 -17.73
C SER A 207 19.74 14.69 -17.25
N PRO A 208 20.77 14.42 -18.07
CA PRO A 208 22.14 14.78 -17.71
C PRO A 208 22.29 16.29 -17.72
N VAL A 209 22.94 16.84 -16.71
CA VAL A 209 23.49 18.21 -16.69
C VAL A 209 24.75 18.23 -17.55
#